data_220f7f3b5b4013f54427e9d830d25307
#
_entry.id   220f7f3b5b4013f54427e9d830d25307
#
_cell.length_a   1.000
_cell.length_b   1.000
_cell.length_c   1.000
_cell.angle_alpha   90.00
_cell.angle_beta   90.00
_cell.angle_gamma   90.00
#
_symmetry.space_group_name_H-M   'P 1'
#
loop_
_entity.id
_entity.type
_entity.pdbx_description
1 polymer ?
#
loop_
_entity_poly.entity_id
_entity_poly.type
_entity_poly.pdbx_seq_one_letter_code
_entity_poly.pdbx_strand_id
1 'polypeptide(L)'
;QDEVDGRIVVLRKSDRENKLLQFHTDFRSPKVKMLRNNNKASLLFYDKEEKIQLRVKVNCEINNKNSITEESWKKTQHISRRCYLTDSPPGTSSKNPTSGMISKLEDFDYTMDQSEEGFKNFTVIKCKIKTIEWLYLAAKGHRRAMFDIENNKGRWLVP
;
A
#
# COMPACT_ATOMS: atom_id res chain seq x y z
N GLN A 1 -12.39 -2.19 19.15
CA GLN A 1 -12.66 -0.86 18.60
C GLN A 1 -12.32 -0.92 17.10
N ASP A 2 -13.31 -0.69 16.27
CA ASP A 2 -13.16 -0.57 14.81
C ASP A 2 -12.65 0.84 14.50
N GLU A 3 -11.36 1.07 14.74
CA GLU A 3 -10.73 2.35 14.47
C GLU A 3 -10.39 2.43 12.98
N VAL A 4 -10.81 3.51 12.34
CA VAL A 4 -10.48 3.79 10.93
C VAL A 4 -9.12 4.49 10.90
N ASP A 5 -8.15 3.88 10.21
CA ASP A 5 -6.81 4.43 10.04
C ASP A 5 -6.48 4.58 8.54
N GLY A 6 -5.90 5.73 8.17
CA GLY A 6 -5.52 6.07 6.80
C GLY A 6 -4.06 6.51 6.71
N ARG A 7 -3.36 6.07 5.64
CA ARG A 7 -1.97 6.45 5.39
C ARG A 7 -1.61 6.37 3.91
N ILE A 8 -0.58 7.09 3.54
CA ILE A 8 -0.04 7.03 2.18
C ILE A 8 0.80 5.76 2.05
N VAL A 9 0.63 5.06 0.92
CA VAL A 9 1.46 3.94 0.49
C VAL A 9 1.89 4.14 -0.96
N VAL A 10 3.03 3.56 -1.34
CA VAL A 10 3.51 3.62 -2.73
C VAL A 10 2.90 2.47 -3.52
N LEU A 11 2.14 2.77 -4.57
CA LEU A 11 1.66 1.77 -5.53
C LEU A 11 2.86 1.17 -6.27
N ARG A 12 3.04 -0.14 -6.17
CA ARG A 12 4.16 -0.87 -6.77
C ARG A 12 3.80 -1.62 -8.04
N LYS A 13 2.56 -2.06 -8.15
CA LYS A 13 2.05 -2.76 -9.34
C LYS A 13 0.56 -2.46 -9.52
N SER A 14 0.17 -2.25 -10.77
CA SER A 14 -1.22 -2.28 -11.22
C SER A 14 -1.33 -3.38 -12.28
N ASP A 15 -2.21 -4.34 -12.04
CA ASP A 15 -2.46 -5.49 -12.92
C ASP A 15 -3.90 -5.43 -13.39
N ARG A 16 -4.08 -4.95 -14.62
CA ARG A 16 -5.39 -4.74 -15.22
C ARG A 16 -6.13 -6.05 -15.48
N GLU A 17 -5.42 -7.07 -15.93
CA GLU A 17 -6.01 -8.37 -16.28
C GLU A 17 -6.56 -9.06 -15.04
N ASN A 18 -5.76 -9.11 -13.99
CA ASN A 18 -6.13 -9.75 -12.73
C ASN A 18 -6.93 -8.84 -11.79
N LYS A 19 -7.15 -7.56 -12.15
CA LYS A 19 -7.85 -6.56 -11.32
C LYS A 19 -7.20 -6.43 -9.94
N LEU A 20 -5.87 -6.31 -9.92
CA LEU A 20 -5.06 -6.25 -8.71
C LEU A 20 -4.24 -4.96 -8.64
N LEU A 21 -4.16 -4.39 -7.46
CA LEU A 21 -3.18 -3.39 -7.08
C LEU A 21 -2.23 -4.00 -6.04
N GLN A 22 -1.00 -3.52 -5.99
CA GLN A 22 -0.01 -4.05 -5.05
C GLN A 22 0.79 -2.92 -4.41
N PHE A 23 1.02 -3.02 -3.10
CA PHE A 23 1.96 -2.18 -2.39
C PHE A 23 2.81 -3.03 -1.42
N HIS A 24 3.93 -2.45 -0.97
CA HIS A 24 4.82 -3.10 -0.02
C HIS A 24 4.74 -2.43 1.35
N THR A 25 4.96 -3.19 2.39
CA THR A 25 4.97 -2.68 3.77
C THR A 25 5.83 -3.56 4.68
N ASP A 26 6.13 -3.04 5.86
CA ASP A 26 6.74 -3.83 6.93
C ASP A 26 5.68 -4.75 7.55
N PHE A 27 6.02 -6.03 7.71
CA PHE A 27 5.16 -7.06 8.30
C PHE A 27 4.75 -6.74 9.75
N ARG A 28 5.59 -6.02 10.46
CA ARG A 28 5.39 -5.63 11.86
C ARG A 28 4.48 -4.41 12.00
N SER A 29 4.12 -3.74 10.88
CA SER A 29 3.33 -2.51 10.94
C SER A 29 1.89 -2.74 11.42
N PRO A 30 1.27 -1.76 12.13
CA PRO A 30 -0.11 -1.86 12.61
C PRO A 30 -1.11 -2.19 11.50
N LYS A 31 -0.91 -1.67 10.27
CA LYS A 31 -1.80 -1.95 9.13
C LYS A 31 -1.88 -3.44 8.78
N VAL A 32 -0.78 -4.20 8.95
CA VAL A 32 -0.79 -5.65 8.70
C VAL A 32 -1.65 -6.36 9.72
N LYS A 33 -1.58 -5.97 10.99
CA LYS A 33 -2.46 -6.48 12.05
C LYS A 33 -3.93 -6.18 11.76
N MET A 34 -4.23 -4.94 11.33
CA MET A 34 -5.60 -4.55 10.97
C MET A 34 -6.12 -5.37 9.79
N LEU A 35 -5.32 -5.55 8.73
CA LEU A 35 -5.70 -6.32 7.54
C LEU A 35 -5.87 -7.83 7.82
N ARG A 36 -5.21 -8.38 8.85
CA ARG A 36 -5.47 -9.76 9.30
C ARG A 36 -6.84 -9.91 9.92
N ASN A 37 -7.28 -8.91 10.68
CA ASN A 37 -8.59 -8.93 11.34
C ASN A 37 -9.72 -8.62 10.35
N ASN A 38 -9.49 -7.68 9.45
CA ASN A 38 -10.43 -7.31 8.40
C ASN A 38 -9.64 -6.98 7.12
N ASN A 39 -9.74 -7.84 6.13
CA ASN A 39 -9.01 -7.71 4.88
C ASN A 39 -9.60 -6.68 3.90
N LYS A 40 -10.65 -5.96 4.28
CA LYS A 40 -11.26 -4.92 3.44
C LYS A 40 -10.53 -3.60 3.63
N ALA A 41 -10.27 -2.93 2.51
CA ALA A 41 -9.68 -1.59 2.52
C ALA A 41 -10.28 -0.71 1.41
N SER A 42 -10.07 0.60 1.56
CA SER A 42 -10.36 1.57 0.50
C SER A 42 -9.06 2.29 0.15
N LEU A 43 -8.70 2.27 -1.14
CA LEU A 43 -7.56 3.00 -1.68
C LEU A 43 -8.07 4.27 -2.32
N LEU A 44 -7.49 5.41 -1.95
CA LEU A 44 -7.83 6.72 -2.50
C LEU A 44 -6.69 7.21 -3.39
N PHE A 45 -7.03 7.58 -4.62
CA PHE A 45 -6.14 8.24 -5.56
C PHE A 45 -6.74 9.60 -5.92
N TYR A 46 -5.88 10.59 -6.09
CA TYR A 46 -6.30 11.91 -6.54
C TYR A 46 -5.31 12.46 -7.57
N ASP A 47 -5.84 12.80 -8.73
CA ASP A 47 -5.13 13.51 -9.77
C ASP A 47 -5.58 14.99 -9.73
N LYS A 48 -4.63 15.86 -9.40
CA LYS A 48 -4.89 17.29 -9.25
C LYS A 48 -5.12 17.99 -10.59
N GLU A 49 -4.42 17.56 -11.64
CA GLU A 49 -4.49 18.18 -12.97
C GLU A 49 -5.80 17.83 -13.64
N GLU A 50 -6.13 16.54 -13.65
CA GLU A 50 -7.41 16.04 -14.20
C GLU A 50 -8.60 16.27 -13.28
N LYS A 51 -8.37 16.68 -12.02
CA LYS A 51 -9.38 16.85 -10.97
C LYS A 51 -10.23 15.60 -10.75
N ILE A 52 -9.57 14.44 -10.83
CA ILE A 52 -10.19 13.13 -10.68
C ILE A 52 -9.81 12.51 -9.34
N GLN A 53 -10.81 12.06 -8.61
CA GLN A 53 -10.65 11.19 -7.45
C GLN A 53 -11.11 9.77 -7.80
N LEU A 54 -10.27 8.79 -7.48
CA LEU A 54 -10.67 7.38 -7.52
C LEU A 54 -10.71 6.82 -6.09
N ARG A 55 -11.82 6.21 -5.73
CA ARG A 55 -11.97 5.44 -4.50
C ARG A 55 -12.15 3.97 -4.87
N VAL A 56 -11.19 3.15 -4.53
CA VAL A 56 -11.13 1.74 -4.93
C VAL A 56 -11.33 0.86 -3.70
N LYS A 57 -12.47 0.17 -3.61
CA LYS A 57 -12.69 -0.85 -2.56
C LYS A 57 -12.01 -2.15 -2.96
N VAL A 58 -11.29 -2.73 -2.03
CA VAL A 58 -10.45 -3.90 -2.28
C VAL A 58 -10.57 -4.92 -1.15
N ASN A 59 -10.30 -6.20 -1.48
CA ASN A 59 -9.94 -7.21 -0.51
C ASN A 59 -8.43 -7.42 -0.58
N CYS A 60 -7.76 -7.33 0.56
CA CYS A 60 -6.32 -7.43 0.70
C CYS A 60 -5.88 -8.85 1.06
N GLU A 61 -4.81 -9.30 0.43
CA GLU A 61 -4.09 -10.53 0.73
C GLU A 61 -2.69 -10.17 1.22
N ILE A 62 -2.31 -10.71 2.37
CA ILE A 62 -1.02 -10.47 3.00
C ILE A 62 -0.06 -11.58 2.60
N ASN A 63 1.04 -11.24 1.95
CA ASN A 63 2.08 -12.16 1.53
C ASN A 63 3.39 -11.82 2.26
N ASN A 64 3.94 -12.79 2.99
CA ASN A 64 5.21 -12.67 3.70
C ASN A 64 5.94 -14.02 3.66
N LYS A 65 7.24 -14.02 3.40
CA LYS A 65 8.10 -15.22 3.33
C LYS A 65 7.57 -16.31 2.38
N ASN A 66 7.13 -15.93 1.21
CA ASN A 66 6.66 -16.83 0.15
C ASN A 66 7.20 -16.38 -1.22
N SER A 67 6.93 -17.16 -2.27
CA SER A 67 7.42 -16.89 -3.62
C SER A 67 7.03 -15.51 -4.16
N ILE A 68 5.87 -14.98 -3.78
CA ILE A 68 5.41 -13.63 -4.18
C ILE A 68 6.30 -12.55 -3.57
N THR A 69 6.65 -12.71 -2.29
CA THR A 69 7.55 -11.78 -1.61
C THR A 69 8.98 -11.91 -2.12
N GLU A 70 9.46 -13.12 -2.40
CA GLU A 70 10.79 -13.37 -2.97
C GLU A 70 10.94 -12.69 -4.33
N GLU A 71 9.98 -12.87 -5.23
CA GLU A 71 9.98 -12.22 -6.55
C GLU A 71 9.97 -10.69 -6.44
N SER A 72 9.14 -10.14 -5.55
CA SER A 72 9.05 -8.71 -5.33
C SER A 72 10.31 -8.14 -4.67
N TRP A 73 10.92 -8.88 -3.73
CA TRP A 73 12.14 -8.49 -3.05
C TRP A 73 13.32 -8.40 -4.01
N LYS A 74 13.49 -9.37 -4.89
CA LYS A 74 14.54 -9.38 -5.92
C LYS A 74 14.49 -8.13 -6.81
N LYS A 75 13.28 -7.59 -7.06
CA LYS A 75 13.05 -6.38 -7.86
C LYS A 75 13.10 -5.08 -7.02
N THR A 76 13.18 -5.19 -5.70
CA THR A 76 13.21 -4.03 -4.82
C THR A 76 14.58 -3.38 -4.83
N GLN A 77 14.63 -2.08 -5.16
CA GLN A 77 15.85 -1.30 -5.20
C GLN A 77 16.54 -1.29 -3.83
N HIS A 78 17.86 -1.31 -3.83
CA HIS A 78 18.71 -1.29 -2.65
C HIS A 78 18.29 -0.20 -1.66
N ILE A 79 18.15 1.03 -2.13
CA ILE A 79 17.70 2.18 -1.32
C ILE A 79 16.35 1.94 -0.61
N SER A 80 15.46 1.17 -1.20
CA SER A 80 14.14 0.89 -0.62
C SER A 80 14.18 -0.23 0.42
N ARG A 81 15.18 -1.11 0.37
CA ARG A 81 15.30 -2.26 1.28
C ARG A 81 15.59 -1.84 2.70
N ARG A 82 16.33 -0.73 2.91
CA ARG A 82 16.70 -0.24 4.25
C ARG A 82 15.50 0.03 5.16
N CYS A 83 14.34 0.37 4.60
CA CYS A 83 13.12 0.60 5.37
C CYS A 83 12.65 -0.64 6.15
N TYR A 84 13.15 -1.83 5.79
CA TYR A 84 12.85 -3.11 6.44
C TYR A 84 13.94 -3.58 7.41
N LEU A 85 15.01 -2.80 7.56
CA LEU A 85 16.16 -3.10 8.43
C LEU A 85 16.07 -2.39 9.80
N THR A 86 15.00 -1.64 10.04
CA THR A 86 14.82 -0.95 11.32
C THR A 86 14.66 -1.94 12.48
N ASP A 87 15.29 -1.65 13.61
CA ASP A 87 15.25 -2.51 14.80
C ASP A 87 13.83 -2.56 15.38
N SER A 88 13.20 -1.39 15.49
CA SER A 88 11.85 -1.27 16.03
C SER A 88 10.78 -1.33 14.95
N PRO A 89 9.61 -1.96 15.23
CA PRO A 89 8.48 -1.95 14.33
C PRO A 89 7.97 -0.53 14.02
N PRO A 90 7.45 -0.28 12.81
CA PRO A 90 6.79 0.99 12.51
C PRO A 90 5.64 1.29 13.47
N GLY A 91 5.60 2.53 13.97
CA GLY A 91 4.60 2.96 14.95
C GLY A 91 5.00 2.75 16.41
N THR A 92 6.21 2.26 16.69
CA THR A 92 6.76 2.21 18.05
C THR A 92 6.98 3.62 18.57
N SER A 93 6.54 3.88 19.81
CA SER A 93 6.75 5.18 20.48
C SER A 93 8.23 5.45 20.71
N SER A 94 8.65 6.70 20.49
CA SER A 94 10.00 7.18 20.76
C SER A 94 9.95 8.48 21.56
N LYS A 95 10.94 8.70 22.42
CA LYS A 95 11.06 9.96 23.18
C LYS A 95 11.51 11.14 22.30
N ASN A 96 12.25 10.87 21.24
CA ASN A 96 12.78 11.86 20.32
C ASN A 96 12.39 11.53 18.88
N PRO A 97 12.37 12.51 17.97
CA PRO A 97 12.25 12.25 16.53
C PRO A 97 13.32 11.26 16.07
N THR A 98 12.91 10.23 15.34
CA THR A 98 13.81 9.19 14.85
C THR A 98 13.29 8.59 13.55
N SER A 99 14.22 8.19 12.66
CA SER A 99 13.93 7.36 11.49
C SER A 99 13.73 5.89 11.86
N GLY A 100 14.13 5.48 13.07
CA GLY A 100 14.23 4.08 13.50
C GLY A 100 15.40 3.33 12.86
N MET A 101 16.27 4.02 12.11
CA MET A 101 17.45 3.45 11.47
C MET A 101 18.70 3.75 12.31
N ILE A 102 19.70 2.88 12.25
CA ILE A 102 21.05 3.17 12.71
C ILE A 102 21.75 4.09 11.70
N SER A 103 22.75 4.87 12.14
CA SER A 103 23.45 5.85 11.28
C SER A 103 23.96 5.25 9.98
N LYS A 104 24.52 4.03 10.01
CA LYS A 104 24.98 3.32 8.84
C LYS A 104 23.90 3.15 7.75
N LEU A 105 22.65 2.91 8.13
CA LEU A 105 21.53 2.80 7.19
C LEU A 105 21.04 4.19 6.71
N GLU A 106 21.12 5.20 7.56
CA GLU A 106 20.78 6.57 7.18
C GLU A 106 21.79 7.11 6.15
N ASP A 107 23.08 6.83 6.35
CA ASP A 107 24.18 7.24 5.47
C ASP A 107 24.34 6.35 4.23
N PHE A 108 23.46 5.36 4.02
CA PHE A 108 23.52 4.39 2.92
C PHE A 108 24.81 3.53 2.90
N ASP A 109 25.50 3.41 4.01
CA ASP A 109 26.71 2.60 4.17
C ASP A 109 26.35 1.15 4.54
N TYR A 110 25.76 0.42 3.58
CA TYR A 110 25.43 -0.99 3.68
C TYR A 110 25.44 -1.64 2.30
N THR A 111 25.75 -2.93 2.24
CA THR A 111 25.79 -3.68 0.99
C THR A 111 24.42 -4.28 0.63
N MET A 112 24.31 -4.76 -0.61
CA MET A 112 23.11 -5.51 -1.04
C MET A 112 22.89 -6.75 -0.16
N ASP A 113 23.96 -7.50 0.16
CA ASP A 113 23.90 -8.69 1.01
C ASP A 113 23.42 -8.36 2.42
N GLN A 114 23.92 -7.27 3.00
CA GLN A 114 23.46 -6.79 4.31
C GLN A 114 21.99 -6.40 4.28
N SER A 115 21.46 -5.96 3.13
CA SER A 115 20.06 -5.64 2.99
C SER A 115 19.12 -6.85 3.06
N GLU A 116 19.65 -8.06 2.81
CA GLU A 116 18.83 -9.29 2.81
C GLU A 116 18.19 -9.58 4.19
N GLU A 117 18.78 -9.11 5.28
CA GLU A 117 18.18 -9.24 6.60
C GLU A 117 16.79 -8.57 6.71
N GLY A 118 16.54 -7.57 5.88
CA GLY A 118 15.23 -6.89 5.81
C GLY A 118 14.11 -7.75 5.22
N PHE A 119 14.44 -8.80 4.48
CA PHE A 119 13.45 -9.68 3.85
C PHE A 119 12.47 -10.27 4.86
N LYS A 120 12.91 -10.59 6.07
CA LYS A 120 12.04 -11.11 7.15
C LYS A 120 10.87 -10.20 7.49
N ASN A 121 11.06 -8.89 7.32
CA ASN A 121 10.07 -7.85 7.60
C ASN A 121 9.32 -7.38 6.34
N PHE A 122 9.78 -7.79 5.16
CA PHE A 122 9.17 -7.38 3.90
C PHE A 122 7.85 -8.10 3.66
N THR A 123 6.84 -7.34 3.26
CA THR A 123 5.50 -7.86 3.03
C THR A 123 4.90 -7.23 1.79
N VAL A 124 4.30 -8.06 0.97
CA VAL A 124 3.54 -7.67 -0.22
C VAL A 124 2.05 -7.76 0.09
N ILE A 125 1.34 -6.66 -0.06
CA ILE A 125 -0.11 -6.61 0.02
C ILE A 125 -0.68 -6.59 -1.39
N LYS A 126 -1.39 -7.65 -1.77
CA LYS A 126 -2.18 -7.72 -2.99
C LYS A 126 -3.61 -7.29 -2.70
N CYS A 127 -4.11 -6.34 -3.46
CA CYS A 127 -5.43 -5.74 -3.28
C CYS A 127 -6.32 -6.11 -4.46
N LYS A 128 -7.20 -7.10 -4.29
CA LYS A 128 -8.20 -7.48 -5.30
C LYS A 128 -9.29 -6.44 -5.36
N ILE A 129 -9.44 -5.78 -6.51
CA ILE A 129 -10.42 -4.72 -6.72
C ILE A 129 -11.83 -5.30 -6.73
N LYS A 130 -12.73 -4.67 -5.97
CA LYS A 130 -14.16 -4.97 -5.92
C LYS A 130 -14.97 -3.92 -6.64
N THR A 131 -14.79 -2.65 -6.26
CA THR A 131 -15.46 -1.53 -6.90
C THR A 131 -14.51 -0.39 -7.11
N ILE A 132 -14.72 0.38 -8.17
CA ILE A 132 -14.04 1.63 -8.44
C ILE A 132 -15.11 2.73 -8.50
N GLU A 133 -14.97 3.72 -7.66
CA GLU A 133 -15.77 4.93 -7.73
C GLU A 133 -14.92 6.05 -8.32
N TRP A 134 -15.40 6.66 -9.37
CA TRP A 134 -14.80 7.78 -10.06
C TRP A 134 -15.59 9.05 -9.76
N LEU A 135 -14.89 10.10 -9.38
CA LEU A 135 -15.46 11.43 -9.13
C LEU A 135 -14.64 12.48 -9.87
N TYR A 136 -15.27 13.19 -10.79
CA TYR A 136 -14.71 14.35 -11.46
C TYR A 136 -15.18 15.63 -10.74
N LEU A 137 -14.21 16.45 -10.32
CA LEU A 137 -14.43 17.67 -9.53
C LEU A 137 -14.45 18.89 -10.45
N ALA A 138 -15.63 19.23 -10.99
CA ALA A 138 -15.83 20.37 -11.88
C ALA A 138 -16.59 21.51 -11.21
N ALA A 139 -16.16 22.75 -11.41
CA ALA A 139 -16.86 23.94 -10.89
C ALA A 139 -18.30 24.08 -11.40
N LYS A 140 -18.57 23.63 -12.63
CA LYS A 140 -19.91 23.63 -13.24
C LYS A 140 -20.77 22.42 -12.85
N GLY A 141 -20.37 21.67 -11.84
CA GLY A 141 -21.06 20.47 -11.36
C GLY A 141 -20.20 19.21 -11.53
N HIS A 142 -20.10 18.45 -10.45
CA HIS A 142 -19.34 17.22 -10.40
C HIS A 142 -20.00 16.11 -11.24
N ARG A 143 -19.24 15.08 -11.55
CA ARG A 143 -19.73 13.84 -12.16
C ARG A 143 -19.20 12.67 -11.36
N ARG A 144 -20.06 11.69 -11.07
CA ARG A 144 -19.71 10.53 -10.25
C ARG A 144 -20.22 9.26 -10.88
N ALA A 145 -19.39 8.24 -10.93
CA ALA A 145 -19.75 6.92 -11.41
C ALA A 145 -19.18 5.84 -10.48
N MET A 146 -19.81 4.70 -10.43
CA MET A 146 -19.30 3.52 -9.75
C MET A 146 -19.29 2.33 -10.70
N PHE A 147 -18.20 1.57 -10.64
CA PHE A 147 -17.99 0.34 -11.41
C PHE A 147 -17.87 -0.82 -10.44
N ASP A 148 -18.75 -1.79 -10.57
CA ASP A 148 -18.68 -3.09 -9.91
C ASP A 148 -17.86 -4.02 -10.79
N ILE A 149 -16.67 -4.37 -10.32
CA ILE A 149 -15.70 -5.13 -11.11
C ILE A 149 -16.09 -6.61 -11.20
N GLU A 150 -16.72 -7.16 -10.17
CA GLU A 150 -17.14 -8.57 -10.17
C GLU A 150 -18.30 -8.82 -11.12
N ASN A 151 -19.26 -7.90 -11.14
CA ASN A 151 -20.45 -8.01 -11.98
C ASN A 151 -20.30 -7.33 -13.36
N ASN A 152 -19.15 -6.71 -13.62
CA ASN A 152 -18.85 -5.94 -14.83
C ASN A 152 -19.96 -4.91 -15.16
N LYS A 153 -20.41 -4.17 -14.13
CA LYS A 153 -21.50 -3.18 -14.24
C LYS A 153 -21.06 -1.81 -13.79
N GLY A 154 -21.41 -0.80 -14.57
CA GLY A 154 -21.22 0.60 -14.23
C GLY A 154 -22.56 1.32 -14.03
N ARG A 155 -22.56 2.35 -13.19
CA ARG A 155 -23.70 3.24 -13.00
C ARG A 155 -23.27 4.64 -12.63
N TRP A 156 -24.06 5.63 -13.06
CA TRP A 156 -23.92 7.00 -12.62
C TRP A 156 -24.49 7.15 -11.22
N LEU A 157 -23.87 8.04 -10.45
CA LEU A 157 -24.31 8.42 -9.11
C LEU A 157 -24.47 9.94 -9.05
N VAL A 158 -25.35 10.41 -8.18
CA VAL A 158 -25.35 11.82 -7.78
C VAL A 158 -24.06 12.07 -6.98
N PRO A 159 -23.31 13.13 -7.26
CA PRO A 159 -22.08 13.48 -6.57
C PRO A 159 -22.24 13.72 -5.07
#